data_f2a86566a12efd198855527a171f3b91
#
_entry.id   f2a86566a12efd198855527a171f3b91
#
_cell.length_a   1.000
_cell.length_b   1.000
_cell.length_c   1.000
_cell.angle_alpha   90.00
_cell.angle_beta   90.00
_cell.angle_gamma   90.00
#
_symmetry.space_group_name_H-M   'P 1'
#
loop_
_entity.id
_entity.type
_entity.pdbx_description
1 polymer ?
#
loop_
_entity_poly.entity_id
_entity_poly.type
_entity_poly.pdbx_seq_one_letter_code
_entity_poly.pdbx_strand_id
1 'polypeptide(L)'
;MYKNDMPIFPKFFIMMGRGNGKDGFIVPLVNFLQTPLYGVKNYHVEIVANSEQQVKDTFKVAYDAMDIPSMKGKFKVTKELITNIATGSELKYNTSNASTKDGKRPGCLVLNEIHAYENYEQINVFESALGKVKHPREFIITTNGYVREGPLDELLVLLRKILETGENPLGYFPFICKIDTEE
;
A
#
# COMPACT_ATOMS: atom_id res chain seq x y z
N MET A 1 -0.55 0.85 16.78
CA MET A 1 -1.39 1.37 17.86
C MET A 1 -2.86 1.12 17.52
N TYR A 2 -3.67 0.63 18.47
CA TYR A 2 -5.08 0.27 18.29
C TYR A 2 -5.94 0.98 19.31
N LYS A 3 -7.19 1.28 18.95
CA LYS A 3 -8.25 1.76 19.82
C LYS A 3 -9.51 0.95 19.52
N ASN A 4 -10.09 0.33 20.56
CA ASN A 4 -11.25 -0.56 20.41
C ASN A 4 -11.06 -1.67 19.36
N ASP A 5 -9.89 -2.32 19.38
CA ASP A 5 -9.47 -3.36 18.41
C ASP A 5 -9.38 -2.89 16.94
N MET A 6 -9.41 -1.58 16.70
CA MET A 6 -9.24 -0.99 15.36
C MET A 6 -7.93 -0.21 15.27
N PRO A 7 -7.24 -0.21 14.13
CA PRO A 7 -6.07 0.63 13.93
C PRO A 7 -6.43 2.10 14.11
N ILE A 8 -5.62 2.86 14.86
CA ILE A 8 -5.79 4.32 14.97
C ILE A 8 -5.52 5.00 13.63
N PHE A 9 -4.50 4.53 12.93
CA PHE A 9 -4.17 4.97 11.57
C PHE A 9 -4.33 3.79 10.60
N PRO A 10 -5.51 3.59 10.01
CA PRO A 10 -5.70 2.58 8.97
C PRO A 10 -5.08 3.01 7.63
N LYS A 11 -4.91 4.31 7.40
CA LYS A 11 -4.40 4.88 6.15
C LYS A 11 -3.06 5.58 6.37
N PHE A 12 -2.05 5.20 5.59
CA PHE A 12 -0.72 5.80 5.61
C PHE A 12 -0.47 6.49 4.27
N PHE A 13 -0.13 7.76 4.32
CA PHE A 13 0.31 8.50 3.14
C PHE A 13 1.80 8.77 3.25
N ILE A 14 2.59 8.25 2.32
CA ILE A 14 4.04 8.33 2.31
C ILE A 14 4.49 8.98 1.01
N MET A 15 4.92 10.23 1.11
CA MET A 15 5.46 10.98 -0.03
C MET A 15 6.94 11.24 0.20
N MET A 16 7.76 10.77 -0.73
CA MET A 16 9.22 10.93 -0.69
C MET A 16 9.73 11.27 -2.08
N GLY A 17 10.88 11.92 -2.15
CA GLY A 17 11.56 12.17 -3.41
C GLY A 17 11.87 10.87 -4.17
N ARG A 18 11.97 10.97 -5.50
CA ARG A 18 12.33 9.84 -6.34
C ARG A 18 13.70 9.27 -5.90
N GLY A 19 13.83 7.94 -5.83
CA GLY A 19 15.06 7.26 -5.40
C GLY A 19 15.29 7.21 -3.89
N ASN A 20 14.42 7.77 -3.04
CA ASN A 20 14.59 7.80 -1.59
C ASN A 20 14.11 6.52 -0.86
N GLY A 21 13.98 5.40 -1.58
CA GLY A 21 13.81 4.09 -0.94
C GLY A 21 12.39 3.77 -0.46
N LYS A 22 11.35 4.41 -0.99
CA LYS A 22 9.95 4.14 -0.59
C LYS A 22 9.56 2.66 -0.73
N ASP A 23 10.01 1.98 -1.79
CA ASP A 23 9.76 0.54 -1.98
C ASP A 23 10.51 -0.30 -0.93
N GLY A 24 11.75 0.09 -0.62
CA GLY A 24 12.55 -0.52 0.45
C GLY A 24 11.92 -0.36 1.84
N PHE A 25 11.11 0.66 2.06
CA PHE A 25 10.35 0.86 3.29
C PHE A 25 9.07 0.03 3.31
N ILE A 26 8.27 0.05 2.23
CA ILE A 26 6.96 -0.60 2.22
C ILE A 26 7.06 -2.13 2.15
N VAL A 27 8.05 -2.67 1.43
CA VAL A 27 8.19 -4.11 1.20
C VAL A 27 8.37 -4.92 2.49
N PRO A 28 9.29 -4.59 3.41
CA PRO A 28 9.39 -5.30 4.69
C PRO A 28 8.09 -5.28 5.49
N LEU A 29 7.36 -4.16 5.42
CA LEU A 29 6.09 -3.99 6.13
C LEU A 29 5.01 -4.93 5.58
N VAL A 30 4.82 -4.95 4.26
CA VAL A 30 3.80 -5.84 3.64
C VAL A 30 4.18 -7.31 3.78
N ASN A 31 5.46 -7.65 3.78
CA ASN A 31 5.93 -8.99 4.08
C ASN A 31 5.66 -9.39 5.54
N PHE A 32 5.86 -8.47 6.50
CA PHE A 32 5.49 -8.69 7.91
C PHE A 32 3.98 -8.95 8.08
N LEU A 33 3.14 -8.20 7.40
CA LEU A 33 1.67 -8.34 7.49
C LEU A 33 1.18 -9.75 7.08
N GLN A 34 1.95 -10.49 6.28
CA GLN A 34 1.63 -11.87 5.89
C GLN A 34 2.04 -12.90 6.94
N THR A 35 2.89 -12.54 7.92
CA THR A 35 3.48 -13.50 8.86
C THR A 35 2.56 -13.83 10.04
N PRO A 36 2.80 -14.98 10.74
CA PRO A 36 2.11 -15.30 12.00
C PRO A 36 2.30 -14.24 13.09
N LEU A 37 3.39 -13.44 13.03
CA LEU A 37 3.68 -12.39 14.00
C LEU A 37 2.67 -11.23 13.94
N TYR A 38 2.05 -11.00 12.77
CA TYR A 38 0.96 -10.03 12.65
C TYR A 38 -0.34 -10.53 13.30
N GLY A 39 -0.53 -11.86 13.38
CA GLY A 39 -1.62 -12.49 14.12
C GLY A 39 -2.94 -12.62 13.35
N VAL A 40 -3.01 -12.26 12.07
CA VAL A 40 -4.21 -12.40 11.24
C VAL A 40 -3.93 -13.39 10.11
N LYS A 41 -4.73 -14.48 10.04
CA LYS A 41 -4.66 -15.46 8.94
C LYS A 41 -5.39 -14.94 7.71
N ASN A 42 -4.96 -15.40 6.54
CA ASN A 42 -5.51 -15.01 5.23
C ASN A 42 -5.55 -13.49 5.03
N TYR A 43 -4.54 -12.80 5.56
CA TYR A 43 -4.38 -11.37 5.39
C TYR A 43 -3.68 -11.08 4.07
N HIS A 44 -4.49 -10.98 3.01
CA HIS A 44 -3.97 -10.74 1.67
C HIS A 44 -3.54 -9.28 1.51
N VAL A 45 -2.45 -9.08 0.77
CA VAL A 45 -1.91 -7.75 0.43
C VAL A 45 -1.95 -7.59 -1.08
N GLU A 46 -2.46 -6.47 -1.54
CA GLU A 46 -2.45 -6.11 -2.96
C GLU A 46 -1.66 -4.83 -3.18
N ILE A 47 -0.67 -4.89 -4.08
CA ILE A 47 0.05 -3.72 -4.58
C ILE A 47 -0.58 -3.33 -5.90
N VAL A 48 -1.00 -2.07 -6.02
CA VAL A 48 -1.64 -1.54 -7.23
C VAL A 48 -0.88 -0.32 -7.73
N ALA A 49 -0.64 -0.25 -9.02
CA ALA A 49 -0.08 0.94 -9.68
C ALA A 49 -0.78 1.20 -11.01
N ASN A 50 -0.64 2.42 -11.53
CA ASN A 50 -1.25 2.80 -12.80
C ASN A 50 -0.58 2.11 -14.00
N SER A 51 0.68 1.69 -13.89
CA SER A 51 1.38 0.94 -14.93
C SER A 51 1.87 -0.43 -14.44
N GLU A 52 1.87 -1.39 -15.36
CA GLU A 52 2.33 -2.76 -15.09
C GLU A 52 3.81 -2.79 -14.71
N GLN A 53 4.64 -1.97 -15.35
CA GLN A 53 6.07 -1.93 -15.04
C GLN A 53 6.31 -1.43 -13.61
N GLN A 54 5.65 -0.35 -13.20
CA GLN A 54 5.79 0.21 -11.85
C GLN A 54 5.42 -0.80 -10.76
N VAL A 55 4.31 -1.52 -10.95
CA VAL A 55 3.87 -2.48 -9.94
C VAL A 55 4.77 -3.72 -9.90
N LYS A 56 5.29 -4.17 -11.04
CA LYS A 56 6.24 -5.28 -11.12
C LYS A 56 7.58 -4.93 -10.47
N ASP A 57 8.06 -3.70 -10.62
CA ASP A 57 9.30 -3.25 -10.00
C ASP A 57 9.20 -3.31 -8.47
N THR A 58 8.11 -2.78 -7.90
CA THR A 58 7.87 -2.87 -6.45
C THR A 58 7.68 -4.32 -5.98
N PHE A 59 6.93 -5.13 -6.72
CA PHE A 59 6.75 -6.55 -6.38
C PHE A 59 8.06 -7.33 -6.47
N LYS A 60 8.94 -7.00 -7.42
CA LYS A 60 10.25 -7.62 -7.55
C LYS A 60 11.10 -7.42 -6.30
N VAL A 61 11.06 -6.26 -5.66
CA VAL A 61 11.76 -6.03 -4.39
C VAL A 61 11.25 -6.99 -3.31
N ALA A 62 9.93 -7.22 -3.25
CA ALA A 62 9.34 -8.19 -2.32
C ALA A 62 9.73 -9.63 -2.66
N TYR A 63 9.74 -9.97 -3.94
CA TYR A 63 10.19 -11.27 -4.45
C TYR A 63 11.63 -11.55 -4.03
N ASP A 64 12.56 -10.65 -4.35
CA ASP A 64 13.98 -10.81 -4.04
C ASP A 64 14.23 -10.94 -2.53
N ALA A 65 13.45 -10.24 -1.71
CA ALA A 65 13.54 -10.32 -0.26
C ALA A 65 13.05 -11.67 0.31
N MET A 66 12.12 -12.35 -0.38
CA MET A 66 11.53 -13.62 0.08
C MET A 66 12.12 -14.84 -0.62
N ASP A 67 12.73 -14.71 -1.81
CA ASP A 67 13.36 -15.81 -2.54
C ASP A 67 14.79 -16.07 -2.06
N ILE A 68 14.94 -16.27 -0.76
CA ILE A 68 16.20 -16.56 -0.11
C ILE A 68 16.15 -17.87 0.68
N PRO A 69 17.30 -18.57 0.91
CA PRO A 69 17.32 -19.88 1.57
C PRO A 69 16.63 -19.92 2.93
N SER A 70 16.74 -18.86 3.75
CA SER A 70 16.14 -18.79 5.09
C SER A 70 14.62 -18.69 5.09
N MET A 71 14.00 -18.37 3.94
CA MET A 71 12.55 -18.26 3.75
C MET A 71 11.94 -19.52 3.11
N LYS A 72 12.76 -20.45 2.61
CA LYS A 72 12.29 -21.74 2.10
C LYS A 72 11.51 -22.48 3.19
N GLY A 73 10.35 -23.05 2.80
CA GLY A 73 9.44 -23.73 3.73
C GLY A 73 8.56 -22.82 4.58
N LYS A 74 8.82 -21.49 4.59
CA LYS A 74 7.95 -20.50 5.23
C LYS A 74 7.09 -19.77 4.20
N PHE A 75 7.65 -19.52 3.02
CA PHE A 75 6.97 -18.88 1.91
C PHE A 75 7.06 -19.72 0.64
N LYS A 76 5.97 -19.71 -0.13
CA LYS A 76 5.96 -20.12 -1.53
C LYS A 76 6.04 -18.86 -2.37
N VAL A 77 7.11 -18.73 -3.14
CA VAL A 77 7.44 -17.53 -3.90
C VAL A 77 7.38 -17.85 -5.40
N THR A 78 6.60 -17.05 -6.12
CA THR A 78 6.52 -17.07 -7.59
C THR A 78 6.66 -15.65 -8.12
N LYS A 79 6.81 -15.47 -9.43
CA LYS A 79 6.94 -14.15 -10.06
C LYS A 79 5.68 -13.26 -9.95
N GLU A 80 4.55 -13.81 -9.53
CA GLU A 80 3.27 -13.11 -9.46
C GLU A 80 2.60 -13.18 -8.10
N LEU A 81 3.07 -14.11 -7.23
CA LEU A 81 2.43 -14.38 -5.97
C LEU A 81 3.46 -14.84 -4.93
N ILE A 82 3.39 -14.25 -3.75
CA ILE A 82 4.11 -14.68 -2.56
C ILE A 82 3.09 -15.12 -1.53
N THR A 83 3.17 -16.37 -1.09
CA THR A 83 2.23 -16.94 -0.11
C THR A 83 2.97 -17.36 1.15
N ASN A 84 2.54 -16.85 2.30
CA ASN A 84 3.00 -17.39 3.59
C ASN A 84 2.28 -18.72 3.89
N ILE A 85 3.04 -19.80 4.06
CA ILE A 85 2.50 -21.14 4.21
C ILE A 85 1.72 -21.30 5.53
N ALA A 86 2.17 -20.66 6.60
CA ALA A 86 1.56 -20.83 7.92
C ALA A 86 0.24 -20.04 8.09
N THR A 87 0.10 -18.91 7.42
CA THR A 87 -1.08 -18.03 7.55
C THR A 87 -2.04 -18.12 6.38
N GLY A 88 -1.60 -18.65 5.23
CA GLY A 88 -2.33 -18.58 3.97
C GLY A 88 -2.44 -17.18 3.38
N SER A 89 -1.72 -16.23 3.95
CA SER A 89 -1.70 -14.83 3.46
C SER A 89 -0.92 -14.72 2.16
N GLU A 90 -1.40 -13.89 1.26
CA GLU A 90 -0.83 -13.73 -0.08
C GLU A 90 -0.48 -12.28 -0.35
N LEU A 91 0.65 -12.06 -1.03
CA LEU A 91 1.00 -10.79 -1.64
C LEU A 91 0.95 -10.95 -3.16
N LYS A 92 0.14 -10.14 -3.81
CA LYS A 92 0.05 -10.06 -5.27
C LYS A 92 0.09 -8.61 -5.73
N TYR A 93 0.25 -8.42 -7.03
CA TYR A 93 0.15 -7.10 -7.64
C TYR A 93 -0.95 -7.07 -8.71
N ASN A 94 -1.49 -5.87 -8.93
CA ASN A 94 -2.47 -5.59 -9.97
C ASN A 94 -2.17 -4.24 -10.63
N THR A 95 -2.57 -4.08 -11.89
CA THR A 95 -2.67 -2.76 -12.48
C THR A 95 -4.00 -2.13 -12.17
N SER A 96 -4.09 -0.81 -12.19
CA SER A 96 -5.33 -0.08 -11.96
C SER A 96 -6.49 -0.46 -12.90
N ASN A 97 -6.16 -1.01 -14.08
CA ASN A 97 -7.13 -1.49 -15.07
C ASN A 97 -7.57 -2.96 -14.84
N ALA A 98 -6.97 -3.66 -13.89
CA ALA A 98 -7.35 -5.04 -13.60
C ALA A 98 -8.71 -5.06 -12.88
N SER A 99 -9.70 -5.71 -13.50
CA SER A 99 -10.94 -5.99 -12.78
C SER A 99 -10.65 -6.93 -11.62
N THR A 100 -11.09 -6.58 -10.41
CA THR A 100 -10.95 -7.39 -9.17
C THR A 100 -11.81 -8.66 -9.24
N LYS A 101 -11.56 -9.54 -10.23
CA LYS A 101 -12.38 -10.75 -10.45
C LYS A 101 -12.14 -11.88 -9.45
N ASP A 102 -11.07 -11.82 -8.66
CA ASP A 102 -10.65 -12.95 -7.83
C ASP A 102 -11.43 -13.15 -6.53
N GLY A 103 -12.42 -12.33 -6.21
CA GLY A 103 -13.26 -12.49 -5.02
C GLY A 103 -12.51 -12.47 -3.67
N LYS A 104 -11.18 -12.40 -3.67
CA LYS A 104 -10.37 -12.30 -2.47
C LYS A 104 -10.45 -10.86 -1.94
N ARG A 105 -10.61 -10.76 -0.64
CA ARG A 105 -10.76 -9.47 0.07
C ARG A 105 -9.43 -9.12 0.69
N PRO A 106 -8.70 -8.10 0.20
CA PRO A 106 -7.42 -7.72 0.79
C PRO A 106 -7.62 -7.17 2.21
N GLY A 107 -6.69 -7.52 3.08
CA GLY A 107 -6.53 -6.87 4.38
C GLY A 107 -5.68 -5.61 4.27
N CYS A 108 -4.79 -5.58 3.28
CA CYS A 108 -3.92 -4.44 3.01
C CYS A 108 -3.90 -4.10 1.53
N LEU A 109 -4.03 -2.82 1.23
CA LEU A 109 -3.90 -2.22 -0.09
C LEU A 109 -2.68 -1.30 -0.11
N VAL A 110 -1.83 -1.43 -1.12
CA VAL A 110 -0.74 -0.50 -1.39
C VAL A 110 -1.00 0.17 -2.72
N LEU A 111 -1.36 1.45 -2.69
CA LEU A 111 -1.51 2.31 -3.86
C LEU A 111 -0.16 2.94 -4.18
N ASN A 112 0.51 2.41 -5.21
CA ASN A 112 1.83 2.87 -5.60
C ASN A 112 1.74 3.94 -6.69
N GLU A 113 2.54 5.00 -6.52
CA GLU A 113 2.67 6.12 -7.46
C GLU A 113 1.33 6.82 -7.75
N ILE A 114 0.61 7.21 -6.66
CA ILE A 114 -0.71 7.84 -6.79
C ILE A 114 -0.68 9.12 -7.64
N HIS A 115 0.48 9.75 -7.77
CA HIS A 115 0.68 10.92 -8.65
C HIS A 115 0.41 10.65 -10.14
N ALA A 116 0.32 9.38 -10.55
CA ALA A 116 0.05 8.98 -11.92
C ALA A 116 -1.44 8.74 -12.21
N TYR A 117 -2.31 8.83 -11.19
CA TYR A 117 -3.74 8.65 -11.36
C TYR A 117 -4.41 9.99 -11.69
N GLU A 118 -5.29 9.98 -12.69
CA GLU A 118 -6.03 11.17 -13.12
C GLU A 118 -7.31 11.39 -12.30
N ASN A 119 -7.89 10.31 -11.78
CA ASN A 119 -9.14 10.35 -11.01
C ASN A 119 -9.23 9.18 -10.02
N TYR A 120 -10.27 9.20 -9.17
CA TYR A 120 -10.50 8.19 -8.14
C TYR A 120 -11.20 6.91 -8.62
N GLU A 121 -11.70 6.84 -9.83
CA GLU A 121 -12.53 5.70 -10.27
C GLU A 121 -11.82 4.36 -10.06
N GLN A 122 -10.56 4.27 -10.50
CA GLN A 122 -9.74 3.06 -10.35
C GLN A 122 -9.37 2.79 -8.89
N ILE A 123 -9.07 3.84 -8.12
CA ILE A 123 -8.72 3.74 -6.70
C ILE A 123 -9.91 3.19 -5.91
N ASN A 124 -11.11 3.74 -6.13
CA ASN A 124 -12.34 3.36 -5.44
C ASN A 124 -12.71 1.89 -5.65
N VAL A 125 -12.39 1.30 -6.79
CA VAL A 125 -12.60 -0.14 -7.05
C VAL A 125 -11.84 -0.98 -6.04
N PHE A 126 -10.57 -0.67 -5.81
CA PHE A 126 -9.73 -1.41 -4.85
C PHE A 126 -10.07 -1.07 -3.40
N GLU A 127 -10.32 0.20 -3.08
CA GLU A 127 -10.72 0.60 -1.73
C GLU A 127 -12.05 -0.04 -1.30
N SER A 128 -12.99 -0.24 -2.23
CA SER A 128 -14.27 -0.89 -1.93
C SER A 128 -14.14 -2.35 -1.48
N ALA A 129 -13.04 -3.01 -1.85
CA ALA A 129 -12.73 -4.37 -1.43
C ALA A 129 -12.06 -4.43 -0.05
N LEU A 130 -11.45 -3.32 0.39
CA LEU A 130 -10.80 -3.21 1.70
C LEU A 130 -11.86 -3.15 2.82
N GLY A 131 -11.47 -3.47 4.04
CA GLY A 131 -12.35 -3.34 5.21
C GLY A 131 -13.23 -4.53 5.53
N LYS A 132 -13.19 -5.60 4.70
CA LYS A 132 -13.92 -6.84 4.94
C LYS A 132 -13.09 -7.88 5.73
N VAL A 133 -11.86 -7.52 6.09
CA VAL A 133 -10.90 -8.31 6.85
C VAL A 133 -10.55 -7.54 8.13
N LYS A 134 -10.17 -8.26 9.18
CA LYS A 134 -9.76 -7.65 10.44
C LYS A 134 -8.54 -6.75 10.23
N HIS A 135 -8.55 -5.57 10.86
CA HIS A 135 -7.46 -4.59 10.85
C HIS A 135 -7.04 -4.12 9.45
N PRO A 136 -7.96 -3.59 8.61
CA PRO A 136 -7.63 -3.16 7.27
C PRO A 136 -6.55 -2.07 7.28
N ARG A 137 -5.67 -2.11 6.28
CA ARG A 137 -4.59 -1.14 6.09
C ARG A 137 -4.56 -0.64 4.66
N GLU A 138 -4.25 0.63 4.51
CA GLU A 138 -4.00 1.24 3.22
C GLU A 138 -2.68 2.01 3.30
N PHE A 139 -1.81 1.77 2.34
CA PHE A 139 -0.57 2.52 2.16
C PHE A 139 -0.61 3.20 0.81
N ILE A 140 -0.58 4.51 0.83
CA ILE A 140 -0.47 5.35 -0.36
C ILE A 140 0.98 5.81 -0.42
N ILE A 141 1.74 5.32 -1.40
CA ILE A 141 3.15 5.65 -1.58
C ILE A 141 3.36 6.38 -2.89
N THR A 142 4.06 7.51 -2.85
CA THR A 142 4.19 8.35 -4.03
C THR A 142 5.44 9.23 -4.01
N THR A 143 5.77 9.73 -5.18
CA THR A 143 6.62 10.91 -5.36
C THR A 143 5.75 12.10 -5.78
N ASN A 144 6.33 13.26 -5.99
CA ASN A 144 5.65 14.34 -6.69
C ASN A 144 5.53 14.01 -8.18
N GLY A 145 4.43 14.39 -8.82
CA GLY A 145 4.15 14.12 -10.23
C GLY A 145 3.74 15.36 -11.01
N TYR A 146 3.38 15.17 -12.28
CA TYR A 146 2.98 16.24 -13.20
C TYR A 146 1.46 16.34 -13.38
N VAL A 147 0.70 15.32 -13.00
CA VAL A 147 -0.77 15.36 -13.02
C VAL A 147 -1.23 16.38 -11.99
N ARG A 148 -2.09 17.31 -12.41
CA ARG A 148 -2.69 18.34 -11.56
C ARG A 148 -4.19 18.13 -11.49
N GLU A 149 -4.80 18.64 -10.41
CA GLU A 149 -6.24 18.46 -10.13
C GLU A 149 -6.65 16.97 -10.03
N GLY A 150 -5.69 16.10 -9.75
CA GLY A 150 -5.89 14.66 -9.57
C GLY A 150 -5.87 14.23 -8.08
N PRO A 151 -5.99 12.93 -7.83
CA PRO A 151 -6.07 12.37 -6.48
C PRO A 151 -4.93 12.80 -5.55
N LEU A 152 -3.70 13.00 -6.07
CA LEU A 152 -2.60 13.46 -5.25
C LEU A 152 -2.83 14.89 -4.72
N ASP A 153 -3.27 15.81 -5.58
CA ASP A 153 -3.45 17.21 -5.19
C ASP A 153 -4.57 17.33 -4.14
N GLU A 154 -5.68 16.62 -4.32
CA GLU A 154 -6.78 16.58 -3.35
C GLU A 154 -6.35 15.99 -2.00
N LEU A 155 -5.59 14.88 -2.02
CA LEU A 155 -5.04 14.29 -0.81
C LEU A 155 -4.09 15.24 -0.08
N LEU A 156 -3.22 15.95 -0.79
CA LEU A 156 -2.31 16.93 -0.17
C LEU A 156 -3.07 18.07 0.51
N VAL A 157 -4.18 18.53 -0.06
CA VAL A 157 -5.06 19.54 0.59
C VAL A 157 -5.67 18.98 1.87
N LEU A 158 -6.22 17.76 1.82
CA LEU A 158 -6.78 17.07 2.99
C LEU A 158 -5.73 16.88 4.09
N LEU A 159 -4.56 16.37 3.73
CA LEU A 159 -3.49 16.06 4.69
C LEU A 159 -2.92 17.32 5.33
N ARG A 160 -2.81 18.42 4.58
CA ARG A 160 -2.43 19.73 5.14
C ARG A 160 -3.43 20.18 6.19
N LYS A 161 -4.74 20.10 5.89
CA LYS A 161 -5.79 20.42 6.85
C LYS A 161 -5.69 19.57 8.12
N ILE A 162 -5.45 18.26 7.98
CA ILE A 162 -5.24 17.36 9.13
C ILE A 162 -4.06 17.81 10.00
N LEU A 163 -2.94 18.19 9.37
CA LEU A 163 -1.74 18.66 10.09
C LEU A 163 -1.95 20.00 10.79
N GLU A 164 -2.74 20.90 10.20
CA GLU A 164 -3.04 22.21 10.75
C GLU A 164 -4.07 22.16 11.89
N THR A 165 -5.11 21.33 11.75
CA THR A 165 -6.23 21.32 12.70
C THR A 165 -6.16 20.19 13.73
N GLY A 166 -5.43 19.13 13.46
CA GLY A 166 -5.44 17.89 14.24
C GLY A 166 -6.71 17.04 14.05
N GLU A 167 -7.68 17.50 13.26
CA GLU A 167 -8.91 16.77 12.96
C GLU A 167 -8.65 15.70 11.90
N ASN A 168 -8.74 14.43 12.28
CA ASN A 168 -8.40 13.30 11.41
C ASN A 168 -9.46 12.18 11.45
N PRO A 169 -10.67 12.43 10.96
CA PRO A 169 -11.76 11.47 11.02
C PRO A 169 -11.51 10.21 10.19
N LEU A 170 -10.69 10.29 9.15
CA LEU A 170 -10.36 9.18 8.25
C LEU A 170 -9.15 8.37 8.71
N GLY A 171 -8.45 8.79 9.77
CA GLY A 171 -7.32 8.08 10.35
C GLY A 171 -6.08 8.03 9.44
N TYR A 172 -5.78 9.10 8.72
CA TYR A 172 -4.55 9.19 7.94
C TYR A 172 -3.33 9.39 8.85
N PHE A 173 -2.23 8.74 8.50
CA PHE A 173 -0.89 9.05 9.00
C PHE A 173 -0.08 9.66 7.86
N PRO A 174 0.07 10.98 7.79
CA PRO A 174 0.86 11.63 6.74
C PRO A 174 2.35 11.59 7.08
N PHE A 175 3.15 11.11 6.12
CA PHE A 175 4.61 11.23 6.12
C PHE A 175 5.03 11.86 4.80
N ILE A 176 5.41 13.14 4.84
CA ILE A 176 5.69 13.94 3.65
C ILE A 176 7.11 14.49 3.76
N CYS A 177 8.00 13.97 2.91
CA CYS A 177 9.36 14.46 2.71
C CYS A 177 9.46 15.11 1.34
N LYS A 178 9.34 16.41 1.29
CA LYS A 178 9.57 17.22 0.08
C LYS A 178 10.47 18.40 0.44
N ILE A 179 11.21 18.88 -0.54
CA ILE A 179 11.90 20.16 -0.45
C ILE A 179 10.83 21.21 -0.71
N ASP A 180 10.66 22.16 0.21
CA ASP A 180 9.86 23.34 -0.06
C ASP A 180 10.58 24.13 -1.16
N THR A 181 9.89 24.35 -2.27
CA THR A 181 10.36 25.31 -3.25
C THR A 181 10.26 26.67 -2.59
N GLU A 182 11.40 27.29 -2.30
CA GLU A 182 11.42 28.72 -2.00
C GLU A 182 10.72 29.45 -3.14
N GLU A 183 9.75 30.28 -2.79
CA GLU A 183 9.03 31.13 -3.71
C GLU A 183 9.98 32.11 -4.44
#